data_31e2b0c3007a988174572e037fdf3746
#
_entry.id   31e2b0c3007a988174572e037fdf3746
#
_cell.length_a   1.000
_cell.length_b   1.000
_cell.length_c   1.000
_cell.angle_alpha   90.00
_cell.angle_beta   90.00
_cell.angle_gamma   90.00
#
_symmetry.space_group_name_H-M   'P 1'
#
loop_
_entity.id
_entity.type
_entity.pdbx_description
1 polymer ?
#
loop_
_entity_poly.entity_id
_entity_poly.type
_entity_poly.pdbx_seq_one_letter_code
_entity_poly.pdbx_strand_id
1 'polypeptide(L)'
;MYEITFSPAAARYIKKIREKGLKSAFKEAFDSIAENPYLGIEKVGDLAGVYGLDVYYNKTNYEIAYRIYEDGDKLVVVILAGTRENFYDELKRYMK
;
A
#
# COMPACT_ATOMS: atom_id res chain seq x y z
N MET A 1 15.05 -9.48 0.33
CA MET A 1 14.19 -8.28 0.26
C MET A 1 13.28 -8.38 -0.94
N TYR A 2 12.02 -7.99 -0.79
CA TYR A 2 11.06 -8.06 -1.88
C TYR A 2 11.18 -6.83 -2.77
N GLU A 3 10.98 -7.03 -4.06
CA GLU A 3 10.88 -5.92 -5.00
C GLU A 3 9.48 -5.32 -4.89
N ILE A 4 9.38 -3.99 -4.93
CA ILE A 4 8.09 -3.32 -4.85
C ILE A 4 7.78 -2.62 -6.16
N THR A 5 6.60 -2.92 -6.71
CA THR A 5 6.08 -2.23 -7.88
C THR A 5 4.76 -1.56 -7.51
N PHE A 6 4.31 -0.65 -8.35
CA PHE A 6 3.13 0.17 -8.05
C PHE A 6 2.16 0.12 -9.21
N SER A 7 0.88 0.00 -8.89
CA SER A 7 -0.16 0.19 -9.90
C SER A 7 -0.14 1.64 -10.38
N PRO A 8 -0.74 1.92 -11.54
CA PRO A 8 -0.82 3.32 -11.98
C PRO A 8 -1.51 4.23 -10.98
N ALA A 9 -2.57 3.74 -10.32
CA ALA A 9 -3.28 4.55 -9.33
C ALA A 9 -2.39 4.87 -8.13
N ALA A 10 -1.68 3.86 -7.62
CA ALA A 10 -0.77 4.06 -6.49
C ALA A 10 0.37 5.00 -6.86
N ALA A 11 0.95 4.78 -8.04
CA ALA A 11 2.05 5.62 -8.51
C ALA A 11 1.62 7.09 -8.63
N ARG A 12 0.41 7.32 -9.17
CA ARG A 12 -0.10 8.68 -9.30
C ARG A 12 -0.29 9.34 -7.95
N TYR A 13 -0.82 8.60 -6.98
CA TYR A 13 -1.04 9.15 -5.65
C TYR A 13 0.28 9.57 -5.02
N ILE A 14 1.28 8.69 -5.06
CA ILE A 14 2.59 8.96 -4.46
C ILE A 14 3.26 10.16 -5.14
N LYS A 15 3.16 10.25 -6.46
CA LYS A 15 3.75 11.35 -7.22
C LYS A 15 3.16 12.71 -6.84
N LYS A 16 1.90 12.74 -6.45
CA LYS A 16 1.21 13.99 -6.13
C LYS A 16 1.48 14.47 -4.71
N ILE A 17 2.14 13.69 -3.88
CA ILE A 17 2.47 14.11 -2.52
C ILE A 17 3.50 15.22 -2.59
N ARG A 18 3.18 16.36 -2.02
CA ARG A 18 4.08 17.52 -2.01
C ARG A 18 4.82 17.68 -0.70
N GLU A 19 4.23 17.21 0.38
CA GLU A 19 4.79 17.36 1.71
C GLU A 19 5.92 16.35 1.90
N LYS A 20 7.13 16.85 2.18
CA LYS A 20 8.30 15.99 2.29
C LYS A 20 8.20 14.98 3.42
N GLY A 21 7.61 15.40 4.55
CA GLY A 21 7.44 14.48 5.68
C GLY A 21 6.52 13.33 5.34
N LEU A 22 5.46 13.60 4.59
CA LEU A 22 4.54 12.55 4.18
C LEU A 22 5.21 11.59 3.19
N LYS A 23 5.98 12.11 2.25
CA LYS A 23 6.75 11.27 1.33
C LYS A 23 7.70 10.35 2.09
N SER A 24 8.38 10.89 3.10
CA SER A 24 9.29 10.09 3.93
C SER A 24 8.55 9.00 4.69
N ALA A 25 7.36 9.32 5.22
CA ALA A 25 6.56 8.34 5.94
C ALA A 25 6.15 7.18 5.02
N PHE A 26 5.72 7.49 3.80
CA PHE A 26 5.39 6.44 2.83
C PHE A 26 6.62 5.64 2.43
N LYS A 27 7.76 6.32 2.22
CA LYS A 27 8.99 5.61 1.86
C LYS A 27 9.40 4.63 2.93
N GLU A 28 9.35 5.04 4.21
CA GLU A 28 9.67 4.14 5.31
C GLU A 28 8.71 2.95 5.36
N ALA A 29 7.43 3.20 5.09
CA ALA A 29 6.46 2.12 5.06
C ALA A 29 6.77 1.13 3.93
N PHE A 30 7.11 1.63 2.74
CA PHE A 30 7.47 0.75 1.62
C PHE A 30 8.75 -0.03 1.92
N ASP A 31 9.73 0.60 2.56
CA ASP A 31 10.96 -0.11 2.95
C ASP A 31 10.65 -1.23 3.93
N SER A 32 9.75 -0.99 4.88
CA SER A 32 9.34 -2.02 5.84
C SER A 32 8.61 -3.16 5.15
N ILE A 33 7.74 -2.85 4.19
CA ILE A 33 7.05 -3.88 3.42
C ILE A 33 8.04 -4.70 2.60
N ALA A 34 9.05 -4.05 2.03
CA ALA A 34 10.07 -4.76 1.25
C ALA A 34 10.83 -5.76 2.10
N GLU A 35 11.09 -5.42 3.36
CA GLU A 35 11.78 -6.34 4.26
C GLU A 35 10.89 -7.46 4.73
N ASN A 36 9.62 -7.15 5.06
CA ASN A 36 8.68 -8.16 5.54
C ASN A 36 7.26 -7.77 5.13
N PRO A 37 6.81 -8.23 3.95
CA PRO A 37 5.49 -7.84 3.47
C PRO A 37 4.33 -8.39 4.31
N TYR A 38 4.61 -9.38 5.16
CA TYR A 38 3.58 -9.96 6.02
C TYR A 38 3.31 -9.13 7.28
N LEU A 39 3.97 -7.98 7.43
CA LEU A 39 3.72 -7.12 8.59
C LEU A 39 2.36 -6.43 8.51
N GLY A 40 1.80 -6.29 7.31
CA GLY A 40 0.47 -5.74 7.15
C GLY A 40 -0.61 -6.73 7.55
N ILE A 41 -1.86 -6.28 7.56
CA ILE A 41 -2.99 -7.11 7.94
C ILE A 41 -3.67 -7.65 6.69
N GLU A 42 -3.75 -8.98 6.58
CA GLU A 42 -4.42 -9.59 5.44
C GLU A 42 -5.94 -9.39 5.57
N LYS A 43 -6.56 -8.98 4.48
CA LYS A 43 -7.99 -8.77 4.43
C LYS A 43 -8.71 -10.08 4.11
N VAL A 44 -10.01 -10.11 4.39
CA VAL A 44 -10.82 -11.30 4.17
C VAL A 44 -11.96 -10.96 3.20
N GLY A 45 -12.73 -11.97 2.81
CA GLY A 45 -13.87 -11.79 1.93
C GLY A 45 -13.45 -11.35 0.54
N ASP A 46 -14.09 -10.31 0.03
CA ASP A 46 -13.84 -9.81 -1.33
C ASP A 46 -12.39 -9.38 -1.56
N LEU A 47 -11.68 -9.06 -0.49
CA LEU A 47 -10.32 -8.57 -0.57
C LEU A 47 -9.31 -9.59 -0.07
N ALA A 48 -9.68 -10.87 -0.05
CA ALA A 48 -8.75 -11.92 0.38
C ALA A 48 -7.48 -11.87 -0.47
N GLY A 49 -6.33 -12.00 0.20
CA GLY A 49 -5.04 -11.92 -0.47
C GLY A 49 -4.48 -10.51 -0.55
N VAL A 50 -5.27 -9.49 -0.19
CA VAL A 50 -4.78 -8.11 -0.11
C VAL A 50 -4.35 -7.83 1.31
N TYR A 51 -3.19 -7.21 1.46
CA TYR A 51 -2.67 -6.78 2.76
C TYR A 51 -2.82 -5.28 2.88
N GLY A 52 -3.09 -4.79 4.08
CA GLY A 52 -3.20 -3.37 4.36
C GLY A 52 -2.21 -2.96 5.43
N LEU A 53 -1.56 -1.83 5.23
CA LEU A 53 -0.66 -1.26 6.22
C LEU A 53 -1.04 0.20 6.43
N ASP A 54 -1.21 0.58 7.70
CA ASP A 54 -1.52 1.95 8.05
C ASP A 54 -0.26 2.80 8.06
N VAL A 55 -0.39 4.03 7.59
CA VAL A 55 0.67 5.04 7.69
C VAL A 55 0.05 6.24 8.39
N TYR A 56 0.57 6.56 9.57
CA TYR A 56 0.05 7.69 10.35
C TYR A 56 1.01 8.86 10.22
N TYR A 57 0.48 10.00 9.80
CA TYR A 57 1.31 11.19 9.64
C TYR A 57 0.46 12.44 9.90
N ASN A 58 0.95 13.31 10.77
CA ASN A 58 0.34 14.61 11.05
C ASN A 58 -1.15 14.50 11.33
N LYS A 59 -1.50 13.61 12.27
CA LYS A 59 -2.89 13.38 12.73
C LYS A 59 -3.81 12.81 11.66
N THR A 60 -3.27 12.34 10.57
CA THR A 60 -4.06 11.72 9.50
C THR A 60 -3.63 10.27 9.32
N ASN A 61 -4.59 9.39 9.16
CA ASN A 61 -4.34 7.99 8.84
C ASN A 61 -4.38 7.80 7.32
N TYR A 62 -3.34 7.20 6.82
CA TYR A 62 -3.24 6.78 5.42
C TYR A 62 -3.17 5.27 5.39
N GLU A 63 -3.41 4.70 4.24
CA GLU A 63 -3.36 3.25 4.08
C GLU A 63 -2.68 2.88 2.78
N ILE A 64 -1.98 1.74 2.81
CA ILE A 64 -1.36 1.12 1.64
C ILE A 64 -1.98 -0.26 1.48
N ALA A 65 -2.53 -0.56 0.32
CA ALA A 65 -3.04 -1.89 0.00
C ALA A 65 -2.11 -2.54 -1.01
N TYR A 66 -1.72 -3.80 -0.74
CA TYR A 66 -0.76 -4.47 -1.61
C TYR A 66 -1.01 -5.98 -1.63
N ARG A 67 -0.48 -6.63 -2.65
CA ARG A 67 -0.47 -8.08 -2.77
C ARG A 67 0.96 -8.58 -2.78
N ILE A 68 1.13 -9.81 -2.32
CA ILE A 68 2.45 -10.46 -2.23
C ILE A 68 2.47 -11.61 -3.22
N TYR A 69 3.51 -11.66 -4.04
CA TYR A 69 3.72 -12.74 -5.01
C TYR A 69 5.07 -13.38 -4.75
N GLU A 70 5.05 -14.70 -4.54
CA GLU A 70 6.28 -15.44 -4.24
C GLU A 70 6.46 -16.63 -5.18
N ASP A 71 5.85 -16.56 -6.35
CA ASP A 71 5.93 -17.66 -7.32
C ASP A 71 7.19 -17.45 -8.18
N GLY A 72 8.30 -17.91 -7.66
CA GLY A 72 9.59 -17.74 -8.31
C GLY A 72 10.33 -16.49 -7.87
N ASP A 73 9.69 -15.34 -7.91
CA ASP A 73 10.27 -14.07 -7.49
C ASP A 73 9.58 -13.59 -6.22
N LYS A 74 10.27 -12.69 -5.51
CA LYS A 74 9.70 -12.05 -4.32
C LYS A 74 9.25 -10.66 -4.72
N LEU A 75 7.96 -10.51 -4.93
CA LEU A 75 7.39 -9.29 -5.48
C LEU A 75 6.20 -8.80 -4.65
N VAL A 76 6.17 -7.51 -4.40
CA VAL A 76 5.01 -6.83 -3.80
C VAL A 76 4.47 -5.85 -4.81
N VAL A 77 3.15 -5.92 -5.04
CA VAL A 77 2.47 -4.96 -5.92
C VAL A 77 1.59 -4.07 -5.04
N VAL A 78 1.94 -2.79 -4.98
CA VAL A 78 1.12 -1.81 -4.27
C VAL A 78 -0.04 -1.43 -5.18
N ILE A 79 -1.25 -1.76 -4.74
CA ILE A 79 -2.46 -1.59 -5.54
C ILE A 79 -3.02 -0.17 -5.41
N LEU A 80 -3.05 0.32 -4.19
CA LEU A 80 -3.65 1.62 -3.89
C LEU A 80 -3.01 2.21 -2.65
N ALA A 81 -2.90 3.53 -2.61
CA ALA A 81 -2.48 4.26 -1.43
C ALA A 81 -3.34 5.51 -1.33
N GLY A 82 -3.64 5.95 -0.12
CA GLY A 82 -4.46 7.13 0.07
C GLY A 82 -4.80 7.32 1.52
N THR A 83 -5.65 8.32 1.79
CA THR A 83 -6.18 8.50 3.13
C THR A 83 -7.12 7.35 3.47
N ARG A 84 -7.26 7.06 4.75
CA ARG A 84 -8.07 5.93 5.17
C ARG A 84 -9.56 6.13 4.89
N GLU A 85 -10.01 7.35 4.82
CA GLU A 85 -11.42 7.65 4.58
C GLU A 85 -11.85 7.12 3.22
N ASN A 86 -12.87 6.27 3.20
CA ASN A 86 -13.41 5.64 1.98
C ASN A 86 -12.40 4.79 1.22
N PHE A 87 -11.27 4.45 1.85
CA PHE A 87 -10.18 3.75 1.18
C PHE A 87 -10.64 2.41 0.60
N TYR A 88 -11.36 1.62 1.38
CA TYR A 88 -11.76 0.28 0.95
C TYR A 88 -12.84 0.30 -0.11
N ASP A 89 -13.70 1.30 -0.10
CA ASP A 89 -14.69 1.48 -1.17
C ASP A 89 -13.99 1.78 -2.48
N GLU A 90 -12.98 2.65 -2.44
CA GLU A 90 -12.19 2.96 -3.63
C GLU A 90 -11.42 1.74 -4.10
N LEU A 91 -10.84 0.99 -3.18
CA LEU A 91 -10.08 -0.21 -3.52
C LEU A 91 -10.95 -1.24 -4.22
N LYS A 92 -12.17 -1.48 -3.70
CA LYS A 92 -13.08 -2.43 -4.32
C LYS A 92 -13.47 -2.00 -5.73
N ARG A 93 -13.71 -0.70 -5.93
CA ARG A 93 -14.01 -0.19 -7.25
C ARG A 93 -12.83 -0.35 -8.20
N TYR A 94 -11.63 -0.08 -7.71
CA TYR A 94 -10.42 -0.17 -8.54
C TYR A 94 -10.14 -1.60 -8.97
N MET A 95 -10.41 -2.56 -8.11
CA MET A 95 -10.11 -3.97 -8.36
C MET A 95 -11.21 -4.71 -9.12
N LYS A 96 -12.29 -4.05 -9.43
CA LYS A 96 -13.43 -4.67 -10.09
C LYS A 96 -13.13 -5.10 -11.51
#